data_7a8c2e8575a46e56e56ebde562fb16e6
#
_entry.id   7a8c2e8575a46e56e56ebde562fb16e6
#
_cell.length_a   1.000
_cell.length_b   1.000
_cell.length_c   1.000
_cell.angle_alpha   90.00
_cell.angle_beta   90.00
_cell.angle_gamma   90.00
#
_symmetry.space_group_name_H-M   'P 1'
#
loop_
_entity.id
_entity.type
_entity.pdbx_description
1 polymer ?
#
loop_
_entity_poly.entity_id
_entity_poly.type
_entity_poly.pdbx_seq_one_letter_code
_entity_poly.pdbx_strand_id
1 'polypeptide(L)'
;MAVDLSYSPEVENLVERTREFVRDVVLPIEDAHAGDITAAGGDALRKEMQTEAANRGLLAPHAPVEFGGLGLNMSDRSPVFEVAGYSLFGPTALNIAAPDEGNVHLLAHVADAAQKEQFLAPLARGEVRSAFAMTEPAPGAGSDPAALTTRAEKAPGGWKINGHKWFITGADGAGFFIIMARTSGAPGDRGGATMFLAPASAPGIRVGRHIETLDRAMIGGHCEVFFEDLFVPDEAVLGAVDEGFAYAQVRLGPARMTHVMRWLGAACRGHDVAVEYVARREGFGSRLGDLGMIQKMVADNEIDIAATRALLTRACWELDEGRSGSDSTSIAKAFGSEAIFRIVDRSIQMCGGMGVSGDLPLARLSREVRPFRVYDGPSEVHRWALAKRVVGKAKRAAREEGKS
;
A
#
# COMPACT_ATOMS: atom_id res chain seq x y z
N MET A 1 -18.88 11.64 -24.06
CA MET A 1 -19.00 10.24 -23.62
C MET A 1 -19.66 10.24 -22.24
N ALA A 2 -20.74 9.49 -22.07
CA ALA A 2 -21.30 9.26 -20.74
C ALA A 2 -20.29 8.43 -19.95
N VAL A 3 -19.95 8.84 -18.74
CA VAL A 3 -19.10 8.06 -17.82
C VAL A 3 -20.06 7.25 -16.97
N ASP A 4 -20.06 5.94 -17.16
CA ASP A 4 -20.74 5.01 -16.24
C ASP A 4 -19.82 4.75 -15.05
N LEU A 5 -20.29 5.07 -13.87
CA LEU A 5 -19.60 4.87 -12.60
C LEU A 5 -20.20 3.71 -11.78
N SER A 6 -21.16 2.97 -12.36
CA SER A 6 -21.76 1.80 -11.70
C SER A 6 -20.77 0.62 -11.71
N TYR A 7 -20.87 -0.19 -10.69
CA TYR A 7 -20.15 -1.48 -10.64
C TYR A 7 -21.05 -2.59 -11.17
N SER A 8 -20.46 -3.69 -11.63
CA SER A 8 -21.23 -4.86 -11.99
C SER A 8 -21.94 -5.46 -10.76
N PRO A 9 -23.06 -6.17 -10.95
CA PRO A 9 -23.73 -6.86 -9.83
C PRO A 9 -22.84 -7.82 -9.07
N GLU A 10 -21.85 -8.44 -9.74
CA GLU A 10 -20.86 -9.34 -9.13
C GLU A 10 -19.93 -8.58 -8.19
N VAL A 11 -19.46 -7.40 -8.60
CA VAL A 11 -18.62 -6.53 -7.76
C VAL A 11 -19.42 -5.97 -6.59
N GLU A 12 -20.66 -5.53 -6.81
CA GLU A 12 -21.54 -5.06 -5.73
C GLU A 12 -21.80 -6.15 -4.69
N ASN A 13 -22.05 -7.38 -5.13
CA ASN A 13 -22.21 -8.54 -4.23
C ASN A 13 -20.93 -8.82 -3.44
N LEU A 14 -19.76 -8.75 -4.10
CA LEU A 14 -18.48 -8.95 -3.45
C LEU A 14 -18.19 -7.87 -2.40
N VAL A 15 -18.54 -6.63 -2.68
CA VAL A 15 -18.44 -5.50 -1.74
C VAL A 15 -19.30 -5.75 -0.50
N GLU A 16 -20.55 -6.19 -0.68
CA GLU A 16 -21.46 -6.46 0.46
C GLU A 16 -20.95 -7.62 1.31
N ARG A 17 -20.55 -8.73 0.71
CA ARG A 17 -19.96 -9.87 1.43
C ARG A 17 -18.68 -9.50 2.17
N THR A 18 -17.86 -8.60 1.57
CA THR A 18 -16.67 -8.06 2.22
C THR A 18 -17.05 -7.20 3.42
N ARG A 19 -18.10 -6.37 3.30
CA ARG A 19 -18.61 -5.53 4.39
C ARG A 19 -19.11 -6.38 5.57
N GLU A 20 -19.89 -7.42 5.29
CA GLU A 20 -20.35 -8.38 6.29
C GLU A 20 -19.18 -9.06 7.00
N PHE A 21 -18.21 -9.56 6.25
CA PHE A 21 -17.02 -10.21 6.80
C PHE A 21 -16.21 -9.26 7.70
N VAL A 22 -15.98 -8.03 7.25
CA VAL A 22 -15.27 -7.03 8.05
C VAL A 22 -16.04 -6.68 9.33
N ARG A 23 -17.35 -6.44 9.22
CA ARG A 23 -18.20 -6.08 10.36
C ARG A 23 -18.29 -7.20 11.39
N ASP A 24 -18.55 -8.43 10.95
CA ASP A 24 -18.96 -9.52 11.81
C ASP A 24 -17.79 -10.35 12.34
N VAL A 25 -16.64 -10.34 11.63
CA VAL A 25 -15.47 -11.15 11.99
C VAL A 25 -14.28 -10.28 12.35
N VAL A 26 -13.89 -9.34 11.48
CA VAL A 26 -12.58 -8.68 11.59
C VAL A 26 -12.61 -7.54 12.62
N LEU A 27 -13.63 -6.68 12.58
CA LEU A 27 -13.75 -5.54 13.51
C LEU A 27 -13.82 -5.96 14.99
N PRO A 28 -14.57 -6.99 15.40
CA PRO A 28 -14.57 -7.43 16.78
C PRO A 28 -13.18 -7.85 17.29
N ILE A 29 -12.37 -8.50 16.44
CA ILE A 29 -11.00 -8.90 16.78
C ILE A 29 -10.10 -7.66 16.89
N GLU A 30 -10.19 -6.75 15.95
CA GLU A 30 -9.41 -5.49 15.97
C GLU A 30 -9.72 -4.65 17.21
N ASP A 31 -11.00 -4.50 17.54
CA ASP A 31 -11.44 -3.69 18.69
C ASP A 31 -11.02 -4.30 20.02
N ALA A 32 -11.07 -5.62 20.16
CA ALA A 32 -10.60 -6.33 21.35
C ALA A 32 -9.09 -6.14 21.61
N HIS A 33 -8.31 -5.82 20.60
CA HIS A 33 -6.86 -5.66 20.68
C HIS A 33 -6.38 -4.23 20.34
N ALA A 34 -7.30 -3.26 20.36
CA ALA A 34 -7.00 -1.84 20.09
C ALA A 34 -6.21 -1.58 18.79
N GLY A 35 -6.38 -2.42 17.77
CA GLY A 35 -5.73 -2.32 16.48
C GLY A 35 -4.25 -2.80 16.46
N ASP A 36 -3.75 -3.42 17.51
CA ASP A 36 -2.42 -4.02 17.53
C ASP A 36 -2.51 -5.49 17.06
N ILE A 37 -2.11 -5.72 15.82
CA ILE A 37 -2.22 -7.05 15.20
C ILE A 37 -1.23 -8.06 15.80
N THR A 38 -0.09 -7.61 16.31
CA THR A 38 0.88 -8.47 16.97
C THR A 38 0.34 -8.96 18.32
N ALA A 39 -0.26 -8.05 19.10
CA ALA A 39 -0.93 -8.41 20.36
C ALA A 39 -2.15 -9.31 20.13
N ALA A 40 -2.82 -9.20 18.99
CA ALA A 40 -3.95 -10.04 18.60
C ALA A 40 -3.56 -11.47 18.16
N GLY A 41 -2.27 -11.77 17.99
CA GLY A 41 -1.79 -13.09 17.57
C GLY A 41 -0.91 -13.12 16.33
N GLY A 42 -0.68 -11.96 15.68
CA GLY A 42 0.26 -11.80 14.59
C GLY A 42 -0.01 -12.72 13.40
N ASP A 43 0.99 -13.49 12.98
CA ASP A 43 0.88 -14.37 11.80
C ASP A 43 -0.10 -15.54 11.98
N ALA A 44 -0.30 -16.01 13.20
CA ALA A 44 -1.32 -17.05 13.49
C ALA A 44 -2.74 -16.50 13.23
N LEU A 45 -3.04 -15.31 13.77
CA LEU A 45 -4.32 -14.65 13.51
C LEU A 45 -4.51 -14.34 12.02
N ARG A 46 -3.46 -13.89 11.33
CA ARG A 46 -3.52 -13.68 9.87
C ARG A 46 -4.01 -14.92 9.15
N LYS A 47 -3.40 -16.08 9.44
CA LYS A 47 -3.78 -17.35 8.81
C LYS A 47 -5.23 -17.75 9.10
N GLU A 48 -5.70 -17.54 10.32
CA GLU A 48 -7.08 -17.80 10.72
C GLU A 48 -8.05 -16.91 9.92
N MET A 49 -7.82 -15.60 9.91
CA MET A 49 -8.66 -14.66 9.16
C MET A 49 -8.65 -14.93 7.65
N GLN A 50 -7.47 -15.25 7.08
CA GLN A 50 -7.35 -15.56 5.65
C GLN A 50 -8.03 -16.89 5.29
N THR A 51 -8.00 -17.89 6.18
CA THR A 51 -8.76 -19.13 5.99
C THR A 51 -10.26 -18.85 5.95
N GLU A 52 -10.74 -18.03 6.87
CA GLU A 52 -12.15 -17.64 6.89
C GLU A 52 -12.54 -16.79 5.66
N ALA A 53 -11.67 -15.88 5.22
CA ALA A 53 -11.87 -15.14 3.98
C ALA A 53 -11.91 -16.06 2.75
N ALA A 54 -11.03 -17.07 2.69
CA ALA A 54 -11.01 -18.06 1.62
C ALA A 54 -12.29 -18.89 1.58
N ASN A 55 -12.78 -19.36 2.74
CA ASN A 55 -14.04 -20.10 2.85
C ASN A 55 -15.24 -19.29 2.36
N ARG A 56 -15.17 -17.98 2.45
CA ARG A 56 -16.18 -17.04 1.94
C ARG A 56 -15.91 -16.57 0.49
N GLY A 57 -14.83 -17.03 -0.17
CA GLY A 57 -14.46 -16.60 -1.51
C GLY A 57 -14.09 -15.11 -1.58
N LEU A 58 -13.37 -14.60 -0.57
CA LEU A 58 -12.97 -13.19 -0.45
C LEU A 58 -11.43 -13.01 -0.50
N LEU A 59 -10.66 -14.11 -0.44
CA LEU A 59 -9.21 -14.05 -0.33
C LEU A 59 -8.57 -13.56 -1.63
N ALA A 60 -7.58 -12.68 -1.51
CA ALA A 60 -6.72 -12.21 -2.60
C ALA A 60 -7.47 -11.75 -3.85
N PRO A 61 -8.47 -10.86 -3.76
CA PRO A 61 -9.33 -10.49 -4.89
C PRO A 61 -8.58 -9.90 -6.08
N HIS A 62 -7.37 -9.40 -5.88
CA HIS A 62 -6.49 -8.81 -6.90
C HIS A 62 -5.58 -9.82 -7.58
N ALA A 63 -5.34 -10.98 -6.96
CA ALA A 63 -4.40 -11.97 -7.49
C ALA A 63 -5.01 -12.70 -8.71
N PRO A 64 -4.17 -13.19 -9.64
CA PRO A 64 -4.66 -13.92 -10.81
C PRO A 64 -5.45 -15.17 -10.42
N VAL A 65 -6.47 -15.50 -11.22
CA VAL A 65 -7.40 -16.62 -10.95
C VAL A 65 -6.66 -17.95 -10.91
N GLU A 66 -5.68 -18.15 -11.80
CA GLU A 66 -4.87 -19.36 -11.85
C GLU A 66 -4.03 -19.63 -10.58
N PHE A 67 -3.83 -18.61 -9.74
CA PHE A 67 -3.14 -18.72 -8.45
C PHE A 67 -4.09 -18.61 -7.25
N GLY A 68 -5.41 -18.70 -7.50
CA GLY A 68 -6.43 -18.75 -6.44
C GLY A 68 -7.02 -17.40 -6.03
N GLY A 69 -6.72 -16.32 -6.78
CA GLY A 69 -7.36 -15.01 -6.60
C GLY A 69 -8.66 -14.87 -7.39
N LEU A 70 -9.23 -13.66 -7.40
CA LEU A 70 -10.45 -13.33 -8.16
C LEU A 70 -10.16 -12.56 -9.45
N GLY A 71 -8.92 -12.16 -9.71
CA GLY A 71 -8.50 -11.48 -10.94
C GLY A 71 -9.09 -10.08 -11.14
N LEU A 72 -9.54 -9.39 -10.08
CA LEU A 72 -10.14 -8.07 -10.22
C LEU A 72 -9.15 -7.06 -10.81
N ASN A 73 -9.60 -6.27 -11.78
CA ASN A 73 -8.87 -5.11 -12.29
C ASN A 73 -8.82 -3.97 -11.26
N MET A 74 -8.17 -2.84 -11.56
CA MET A 74 -8.00 -1.74 -10.61
C MET A 74 -9.32 -1.06 -10.22
N SER A 75 -10.23 -0.92 -11.17
CA SER A 75 -11.54 -0.29 -10.95
C SER A 75 -12.42 -1.17 -10.06
N ASP A 76 -12.51 -2.46 -10.35
CA ASP A 76 -13.36 -3.41 -9.62
C ASP A 76 -12.85 -3.69 -8.20
N ARG A 77 -11.53 -3.73 -7.99
CA ARG A 77 -10.96 -3.90 -6.64
C ARG A 77 -11.14 -2.67 -5.76
N SER A 78 -11.35 -1.48 -6.33
CA SER A 78 -11.40 -0.23 -5.58
C SER A 78 -12.45 -0.24 -4.46
N PRO A 79 -13.73 -0.53 -4.70
CA PRO A 79 -14.73 -0.56 -3.65
C PRO A 79 -14.52 -1.71 -2.64
N VAL A 80 -14.01 -2.85 -3.09
CA VAL A 80 -13.69 -4.00 -2.23
C VAL A 80 -12.59 -3.65 -1.23
N PHE A 81 -11.51 -3.01 -1.71
CA PHE A 81 -10.37 -2.62 -0.88
C PHE A 81 -10.73 -1.47 0.08
N GLU A 82 -11.59 -0.55 -0.34
CA GLU A 82 -12.11 0.51 0.53
C GLU A 82 -12.90 -0.10 1.71
N VAL A 83 -13.81 -1.03 1.43
CA VAL A 83 -14.59 -1.71 2.47
C VAL A 83 -13.70 -2.57 3.38
N ALA A 84 -12.73 -3.27 2.82
CA ALA A 84 -11.75 -4.01 3.62
C ALA A 84 -10.94 -3.08 4.53
N GLY A 85 -10.55 -1.91 4.02
CA GLY A 85 -9.81 -0.88 4.77
C GLY A 85 -10.60 -0.20 5.88
N TYR A 86 -11.89 -0.42 6.00
CA TYR A 86 -12.70 0.04 7.12
C TYR A 86 -12.23 -0.56 8.46
N SER A 87 -11.61 -1.75 8.44
CA SER A 87 -10.84 -2.31 9.54
C SER A 87 -9.33 -2.20 9.24
N LEU A 88 -8.53 -1.90 10.26
CA LEU A 88 -7.06 -1.93 10.16
C LEU A 88 -6.55 -3.37 9.88
N PHE A 89 -7.28 -4.39 10.30
CA PHE A 89 -6.94 -5.81 10.05
C PHE A 89 -7.55 -6.34 8.76
N GLY A 90 -8.55 -5.67 8.19
CA GLY A 90 -9.25 -6.09 6.97
C GLY A 90 -8.31 -6.34 5.78
N PRO A 91 -7.36 -5.44 5.48
CA PRO A 91 -6.38 -5.69 4.42
C PRO A 91 -5.56 -6.97 4.62
N THR A 92 -5.18 -7.27 5.86
CA THR A 92 -4.46 -8.51 6.22
C THR A 92 -5.37 -9.74 6.06
N ALA A 93 -6.62 -9.63 6.49
CA ALA A 93 -7.59 -10.71 6.42
C ALA A 93 -7.92 -11.12 4.96
N LEU A 94 -7.95 -10.16 4.02
CA LEU A 94 -8.20 -10.45 2.62
C LEU A 94 -6.93 -10.67 1.79
N ASN A 95 -5.75 -10.74 2.40
CA ASN A 95 -4.45 -10.85 1.71
C ASN A 95 -4.19 -9.70 0.71
N ILE A 96 -4.62 -8.49 1.07
CA ILE A 96 -4.43 -7.27 0.27
C ILE A 96 -3.58 -6.22 1.00
N ALA A 97 -2.92 -6.60 2.10
CA ALA A 97 -2.01 -5.72 2.82
C ALA A 97 -0.69 -5.53 2.06
N ALA A 98 -0.05 -4.37 2.28
CA ALA A 98 1.33 -4.18 1.84
C ALA A 98 2.29 -4.96 2.76
N PRO A 99 3.42 -5.45 2.22
CA PRO A 99 3.90 -5.30 0.84
C PRO A 99 3.36 -6.34 -0.15
N ASP A 100 2.66 -7.37 0.35
CA ASP A 100 2.27 -8.57 -0.38
C ASP A 100 1.41 -8.26 -1.61
N GLU A 101 0.41 -7.38 -1.48
CA GLU A 101 -0.44 -6.99 -2.60
C GLU A 101 0.36 -6.44 -3.79
N GLY A 102 1.29 -5.51 -3.52
CA GLY A 102 2.15 -4.96 -4.57
C GLY A 102 3.14 -5.98 -5.13
N ASN A 103 3.60 -6.92 -4.31
CA ASN A 103 4.50 -7.99 -4.73
C ASN A 103 3.77 -9.04 -5.58
N VAL A 104 2.51 -9.38 -5.27
CA VAL A 104 1.65 -10.20 -6.13
C VAL A 104 1.51 -9.57 -7.51
N HIS A 105 1.22 -8.26 -7.57
CA HIS A 105 1.11 -7.55 -8.84
C HIS A 105 2.42 -7.58 -9.64
N LEU A 106 3.55 -7.30 -9.00
CA LEU A 106 4.86 -7.32 -9.62
C LEU A 106 5.20 -8.71 -10.19
N LEU A 107 5.05 -9.76 -9.38
CA LEU A 107 5.36 -11.13 -9.79
C LEU A 107 4.46 -11.62 -10.91
N ALA A 108 3.17 -11.28 -10.88
CA ALA A 108 2.24 -11.63 -11.94
C ALA A 108 2.67 -11.09 -13.31
N HIS A 109 3.27 -9.88 -13.35
CA HIS A 109 3.64 -9.20 -14.59
C HIS A 109 5.08 -9.46 -15.05
N VAL A 110 6.02 -9.74 -14.13
CA VAL A 110 7.46 -9.76 -14.44
C VAL A 110 8.09 -11.13 -14.27
N ALA A 111 7.60 -11.95 -13.34
CA ALA A 111 8.17 -13.25 -13.04
C ALA A 111 7.94 -14.26 -14.19
N ASP A 112 8.93 -15.13 -14.42
CA ASP A 112 8.77 -16.28 -15.31
C ASP A 112 7.87 -17.37 -14.69
N ALA A 113 7.61 -18.45 -15.43
CA ALA A 113 6.71 -19.50 -14.98
C ALA A 113 7.20 -20.21 -13.71
N ALA A 114 8.50 -20.50 -13.61
CA ALA A 114 9.08 -21.16 -12.44
C ALA A 114 9.04 -20.27 -11.21
N GLN A 115 9.36 -18.99 -11.38
CA GLN A 115 9.28 -17.98 -10.31
C GLN A 115 7.83 -17.75 -9.86
N LYS A 116 6.85 -17.77 -10.77
CA LYS A 116 5.42 -17.67 -10.42
C LYS A 116 4.98 -18.85 -9.56
N GLU A 117 5.33 -20.06 -9.92
CA GLU A 117 5.00 -21.23 -9.10
C GLU A 117 5.69 -21.20 -7.73
N GLN A 118 6.94 -20.79 -7.68
CA GLN A 118 7.72 -20.80 -6.45
C GLN A 118 7.35 -19.68 -5.49
N PHE A 119 7.05 -18.47 -5.99
CA PHE A 119 6.89 -17.27 -5.16
C PHE A 119 5.49 -16.65 -5.24
N LEU A 120 4.90 -16.52 -6.44
CA LEU A 120 3.58 -15.90 -6.59
C LEU A 120 2.46 -16.80 -6.07
N ALA A 121 2.47 -18.08 -6.43
CA ALA A 121 1.40 -19.01 -6.08
C ALA A 121 1.21 -19.12 -4.54
N PRO A 122 2.23 -19.40 -3.72
CA PRO A 122 2.06 -19.46 -2.26
C PRO A 122 1.76 -18.07 -1.65
N LEU A 123 2.25 -16.97 -2.24
CA LEU A 123 1.94 -15.62 -1.79
C LEU A 123 0.46 -15.28 -2.05
N ALA A 124 -0.06 -15.55 -3.24
CA ALA A 124 -1.46 -15.32 -3.60
C ALA A 124 -2.43 -16.12 -2.72
N ARG A 125 -2.07 -17.37 -2.35
CA ARG A 125 -2.85 -18.21 -1.44
C ARG A 125 -2.70 -17.85 0.03
N GLY A 126 -1.88 -16.85 0.39
CA GLY A 126 -1.65 -16.45 1.77
C GLY A 126 -0.84 -17.46 2.60
N GLU A 127 -0.19 -18.44 1.97
CA GLU A 127 0.64 -19.45 2.63
C GLU A 127 1.91 -18.83 3.23
N VAL A 128 2.47 -17.86 2.53
CA VAL A 128 3.66 -17.10 2.95
C VAL A 128 3.39 -15.60 2.86
N ARG A 129 4.22 -14.82 3.55
CA ARG A 129 4.36 -13.37 3.38
C ARG A 129 5.66 -13.08 2.63
N SER A 130 5.74 -11.89 2.06
CA SER A 130 6.91 -11.43 1.33
C SER A 130 7.42 -10.09 1.87
N ALA A 131 8.61 -9.69 1.45
CA ALA A 131 9.13 -8.35 1.73
C ALA A 131 9.77 -7.73 0.48
N PHE A 132 9.62 -6.41 0.32
CA PHE A 132 10.22 -5.65 -0.77
C PHE A 132 11.39 -4.81 -0.26
N ALA A 133 12.61 -5.28 -0.49
CA ALA A 133 13.83 -4.71 0.06
C ALA A 133 14.44 -3.68 -0.92
N MET A 134 13.90 -2.45 -0.91
CA MET A 134 14.36 -1.36 -1.77
C MET A 134 15.05 -0.25 -0.96
N THR A 135 14.39 0.30 0.06
CA THR A 135 14.84 1.48 0.81
C THR A 135 16.09 1.19 1.64
N GLU A 136 17.02 2.14 1.71
CA GLU A 136 18.30 2.05 2.40
C GLU A 136 18.50 3.22 3.37
N PRO A 137 19.29 3.06 4.44
CA PRO A 137 19.74 4.19 5.24
C PRO A 137 20.65 5.13 4.43
N ALA A 138 20.71 6.39 4.84
CA ALA A 138 21.62 7.35 4.22
C ALA A 138 23.08 6.85 4.25
N PRO A 139 23.85 7.06 3.15
CA PRO A 139 23.52 7.87 1.96
C PRO A 139 22.80 7.12 0.84
N GLY A 140 22.24 5.93 1.11
CA GLY A 140 21.59 5.06 0.12
C GLY A 140 20.19 5.52 -0.30
N ALA A 141 19.45 4.62 -0.99
CA ALA A 141 18.16 4.89 -1.59
C ALA A 141 17.06 5.15 -0.56
N GLY A 142 16.63 6.41 -0.45
CA GLY A 142 15.42 6.81 0.26
C GLY A 142 14.29 7.14 -0.71
N SER A 143 13.82 8.39 -0.69
CA SER A 143 12.87 8.92 -1.67
C SER A 143 13.45 9.05 -3.09
N ASP A 144 14.77 9.09 -3.22
CA ASP A 144 15.50 8.99 -4.48
C ASP A 144 16.05 7.55 -4.64
N PRO A 145 15.42 6.73 -5.48
CA PRO A 145 15.88 5.36 -5.70
C PRO A 145 17.21 5.27 -6.47
N ALA A 146 17.62 6.33 -7.16
CA ALA A 146 18.91 6.34 -7.88
C ALA A 146 20.11 6.29 -6.91
N ALA A 147 19.95 6.70 -5.65
CA ALA A 147 20.98 6.63 -4.63
C ALA A 147 21.30 5.21 -4.11
N LEU A 148 20.74 4.17 -4.75
CA LEU A 148 20.89 2.75 -4.36
C LEU A 148 22.36 2.36 -4.20
N THR A 149 22.73 1.89 -3.02
CA THR A 149 24.10 1.48 -2.64
C THR A 149 24.27 -0.03 -2.48
N THR A 150 23.22 -0.79 -2.15
CA THR A 150 23.25 -2.26 -2.15
C THR A 150 23.74 -2.75 -3.52
N ARG A 151 24.79 -3.56 -3.56
CA ARG A 151 25.39 -4.06 -4.80
C ARG A 151 25.16 -5.55 -4.97
N ALA A 152 25.00 -5.92 -6.24
CA ALA A 152 25.05 -7.30 -6.69
C ALA A 152 26.19 -7.43 -7.70
N GLU A 153 27.14 -8.27 -7.39
CA GLU A 153 28.32 -8.55 -8.23
C GLU A 153 28.18 -9.92 -8.88
N LYS A 154 28.49 -10.00 -10.17
CA LYS A 154 28.45 -11.27 -10.91
C LYS A 154 29.45 -12.25 -10.33
N ALA A 155 28.99 -13.45 -10.08
CA ALA A 155 29.79 -14.58 -9.58
C ALA A 155 29.53 -15.83 -10.47
N PRO A 156 30.37 -16.86 -10.43
CA PRO A 156 30.10 -18.08 -11.18
C PRO A 156 28.74 -18.70 -10.84
N GLY A 157 27.86 -18.79 -11.83
CA GLY A 157 26.52 -19.36 -11.71
C GLY A 157 25.49 -18.48 -11.00
N GLY A 158 25.80 -17.19 -10.75
CA GLY A 158 24.85 -16.31 -10.06
C GLY A 158 25.42 -14.95 -9.69
N TRP A 159 24.94 -14.43 -8.58
CA TRP A 159 25.25 -13.09 -8.07
C TRP A 159 25.52 -13.11 -6.58
N LYS A 160 26.44 -12.28 -6.12
CA LYS A 160 26.72 -12.03 -4.72
C LYS A 160 26.20 -10.65 -4.35
N ILE A 161 25.31 -10.60 -3.35
CA ILE A 161 24.63 -9.36 -2.93
C ILE A 161 25.15 -8.95 -1.56
N ASN A 162 25.55 -7.68 -1.45
CA ASN A 162 25.96 -7.04 -0.21
C ASN A 162 25.24 -5.70 -0.04
N GLY A 163 24.69 -5.44 1.15
CA GLY A 163 24.02 -4.19 1.43
C GLY A 163 23.22 -4.19 2.71
N HIS A 164 22.69 -2.99 3.01
CA HIS A 164 21.86 -2.72 4.18
C HIS A 164 20.57 -2.02 3.75
N LYS A 165 19.45 -2.64 4.08
CA LYS A 165 18.10 -2.10 3.85
C LYS A 165 17.46 -1.73 5.17
N TRP A 166 16.53 -0.76 5.12
CA TRP A 166 15.76 -0.39 6.30
C TRP A 166 14.31 -0.03 5.94
N PHE A 167 13.46 0.11 6.95
CA PHE A 167 12.01 0.26 6.77
C PHE A 167 11.42 -0.82 5.86
N ILE A 168 11.95 -2.05 5.95
CA ILE A 168 11.45 -3.17 5.16
C ILE A 168 10.26 -3.77 5.86
N THR A 169 9.07 -3.41 5.34
CA THR A 169 7.79 -3.84 5.89
C THR A 169 7.60 -5.34 5.74
N GLY A 170 7.16 -5.99 6.81
CA GLY A 170 6.86 -7.42 6.83
C GLY A 170 8.09 -8.32 6.81
N ALA A 171 9.30 -7.78 6.96
CA ALA A 171 10.53 -8.56 6.83
C ALA A 171 10.68 -9.67 7.89
N ASP A 172 10.24 -9.41 9.12
CA ASP A 172 10.23 -10.45 10.15
C ASP A 172 9.11 -11.46 9.84
N GLY A 173 9.51 -12.72 9.64
CA GLY A 173 8.63 -13.80 9.23
C GLY A 173 8.21 -13.80 7.75
N ALA A 174 8.86 -13.01 6.88
CA ALA A 174 8.71 -13.16 5.43
C ALA A 174 9.22 -14.53 4.96
N GLY A 175 8.55 -15.14 3.99
CA GLY A 175 9.00 -16.37 3.34
C GLY A 175 10.07 -16.10 2.28
N PHE A 176 10.06 -14.92 1.66
CA PHE A 176 11.04 -14.50 0.67
C PHE A 176 11.16 -12.99 0.57
N PHE A 177 12.24 -12.53 -0.05
CA PHE A 177 12.52 -11.13 -0.34
C PHE A 177 12.55 -10.87 -1.85
N ILE A 178 12.02 -9.72 -2.27
CA ILE A 178 12.32 -9.10 -3.55
C ILE A 178 13.36 -8.02 -3.26
N ILE A 179 14.57 -8.20 -3.75
CA ILE A 179 15.74 -7.38 -3.39
C ILE A 179 16.12 -6.49 -4.56
N MET A 180 16.12 -5.17 -4.36
CA MET A 180 16.73 -4.26 -5.32
C MET A 180 18.21 -4.05 -4.99
N ALA A 181 19.07 -4.36 -5.95
CA ALA A 181 20.51 -4.14 -5.85
C ALA A 181 21.06 -3.54 -7.14
N ARG A 182 22.12 -2.76 -7.01
CA ARG A 182 22.84 -2.16 -8.14
C ARG A 182 23.78 -3.19 -8.79
N THR A 183 23.58 -3.41 -10.06
CA THR A 183 24.37 -4.33 -10.91
C THR A 183 25.33 -3.60 -11.81
N SER A 184 25.05 -2.33 -12.16
CA SER A 184 25.93 -1.49 -12.96
C SER A 184 25.88 -0.03 -12.55
N GLY A 185 26.86 0.76 -12.98
CA GLY A 185 26.98 2.19 -12.65
C GLY A 185 27.30 2.47 -11.18
N ALA A 186 27.13 3.72 -10.76
CA ALA A 186 27.40 4.23 -9.42
C ALA A 186 26.10 4.75 -8.76
N PRO A 187 26.05 4.88 -7.41
CA PRO A 187 24.96 5.58 -6.72
C PRO A 187 24.75 6.98 -7.30
N GLY A 188 23.50 7.31 -7.63
CA GLY A 188 23.12 8.55 -8.32
C GLY A 188 22.90 8.39 -9.83
N ASP A 189 23.41 7.34 -10.45
CA ASP A 189 23.16 7.05 -11.87
C ASP A 189 21.72 6.54 -12.07
N ARG A 190 21.16 6.95 -13.21
CA ARG A 190 19.86 6.42 -13.64
C ARG A 190 20.04 5.02 -14.25
N GLY A 191 19.20 4.08 -13.87
CA GLY A 191 19.33 2.68 -14.29
C GLY A 191 20.33 1.90 -13.45
N GLY A 192 20.74 0.73 -13.93
CA GLY A 192 21.76 -0.12 -13.30
C GLY A 192 21.31 -0.82 -12.03
N ALA A 193 20.01 -0.93 -11.76
CA ALA A 193 19.46 -1.74 -10.69
C ALA A 193 18.77 -2.99 -11.24
N THR A 194 18.90 -4.08 -10.52
CA THR A 194 18.25 -5.36 -10.81
C THR A 194 17.43 -5.80 -9.60
N MET A 195 16.34 -6.52 -9.83
CA MET A 195 15.57 -7.18 -8.79
C MET A 195 15.96 -8.64 -8.71
N PHE A 196 16.08 -9.15 -7.49
CA PHE A 196 16.41 -10.54 -7.21
C PHE A 196 15.37 -11.14 -6.25
N LEU A 197 15.03 -12.41 -6.48
CA LEU A 197 14.20 -13.22 -5.58
C LEU A 197 15.09 -14.08 -4.70
N ALA A 198 14.88 -14.03 -3.39
CA ALA A 198 15.63 -14.88 -2.47
C ALA A 198 14.72 -15.42 -1.36
N PRO A 199 14.70 -16.73 -1.08
CA PRO A 199 14.07 -17.27 0.11
C PRO A 199 14.62 -16.59 1.36
N ALA A 200 13.77 -16.27 2.34
CA ALA A 200 14.23 -15.60 3.57
C ALA A 200 15.23 -16.42 4.39
N SER A 201 15.24 -17.75 4.18
CA SER A 201 16.19 -18.67 4.80
C SER A 201 17.55 -18.74 4.09
N ALA A 202 17.75 -17.99 2.99
CA ALA A 202 19.01 -18.02 2.26
C ALA A 202 20.17 -17.52 3.14
N PRO A 203 21.29 -18.24 3.16
CA PRO A 203 22.50 -17.79 3.89
C PRO A 203 22.94 -16.41 3.41
N GLY A 204 23.23 -15.51 4.35
CA GLY A 204 23.59 -14.13 4.07
C GLY A 204 22.43 -13.15 4.17
N ILE A 205 21.21 -13.59 4.48
CA ILE A 205 20.10 -12.71 4.86
C ILE A 205 19.99 -12.66 6.38
N ARG A 206 20.03 -11.45 6.93
CA ARG A 206 19.80 -11.24 8.36
C ARG A 206 18.80 -10.11 8.58
N VAL A 207 17.65 -10.44 9.16
CA VAL A 207 16.71 -9.45 9.67
C VAL A 207 17.28 -8.84 10.94
N GLY A 208 17.40 -7.52 10.97
CA GLY A 208 17.92 -6.74 12.08
C GLY A 208 16.82 -6.29 13.03
N ARG A 209 17.02 -5.13 13.64
CA ARG A 209 16.05 -4.58 14.60
C ARG A 209 14.76 -4.16 13.92
N HIS A 210 13.68 -4.22 14.65
CA HIS A 210 12.44 -3.53 14.32
C HIS A 210 12.64 -2.03 14.54
N ILE A 211 12.22 -1.24 13.54
CA ILE A 211 12.21 0.23 13.63
C ILE A 211 10.86 0.62 14.22
N GLU A 212 10.88 1.28 15.36
CA GLU A 212 9.66 1.76 15.99
C GLU A 212 9.03 2.87 15.13
N THR A 213 7.77 2.67 14.73
CA THR A 213 6.99 3.57 13.89
C THR A 213 5.67 3.93 14.56
N LEU A 214 4.87 4.79 13.90
CA LEU A 214 3.57 5.18 14.40
C LEU A 214 2.53 4.06 14.29
N ASP A 215 2.60 3.30 13.20
CA ASP A 215 1.67 2.22 12.85
C ASP A 215 1.97 0.92 13.60
N ARG A 216 0.91 0.17 13.91
CA ARG A 216 0.98 -1.10 14.65
C ARG A 216 0.16 -2.22 14.00
N ALA A 217 -0.51 -1.92 12.89
CA ALA A 217 -1.33 -2.90 12.17
C ALA A 217 -0.54 -3.71 11.13
N MET A 218 0.80 -3.63 11.12
CA MET A 218 1.66 -4.30 10.14
C MET A 218 2.35 -5.51 10.77
N ILE A 219 2.02 -6.71 10.26
CA ILE A 219 2.66 -7.96 10.69
C ILE A 219 4.13 -7.98 10.23
N GLY A 220 5.03 -8.42 11.13
CA GLY A 220 6.47 -8.46 10.86
C GLY A 220 7.15 -7.10 10.87
N GLY A 221 6.42 -6.05 11.24
CA GLY A 221 6.91 -4.69 11.48
C GLY A 221 7.67 -4.08 10.29
N HIS A 222 8.49 -3.07 10.60
CA HIS A 222 9.42 -2.42 9.68
C HIS A 222 10.84 -2.67 10.16
N CYS A 223 11.63 -3.46 9.42
CA CYS A 223 12.92 -3.93 9.90
C CYS A 223 14.09 -3.35 9.12
N GLU A 224 15.26 -3.36 9.76
CA GLU A 224 16.53 -3.40 9.06
C GLU A 224 16.76 -4.79 8.50
N VAL A 225 17.37 -4.88 7.31
CA VAL A 225 17.74 -6.14 6.68
C VAL A 225 19.15 -6.00 6.11
N PHE A 226 20.00 -6.94 6.44
CA PHE A 226 21.39 -6.99 5.98
C PHE A 226 21.55 -8.13 5.00
N PHE A 227 22.26 -7.87 3.91
CA PHE A 227 22.74 -8.85 2.95
C PHE A 227 24.26 -8.91 3.07
N GLU A 228 24.77 -10.07 3.49
CA GLU A 228 26.19 -10.29 3.82
C GLU A 228 26.66 -11.49 2.99
N ASP A 229 27.32 -11.20 1.85
CA ASP A 229 27.73 -12.19 0.86
C ASP A 229 26.59 -13.13 0.40
N LEU A 230 25.36 -12.62 0.35
CA LEU A 230 24.20 -13.39 -0.11
C LEU A 230 24.42 -13.85 -1.55
N PHE A 231 24.56 -15.15 -1.74
CA PHE A 231 24.60 -15.76 -3.07
C PHE A 231 23.18 -16.09 -3.56
N VAL A 232 22.85 -15.66 -4.77
CA VAL A 232 21.64 -16.04 -5.48
C VAL A 232 22.00 -16.54 -6.89
N PRO A 233 21.39 -17.62 -7.39
CA PRO A 233 21.65 -18.13 -8.74
C PRO A 233 21.13 -17.18 -9.82
N ASP A 234 21.53 -17.40 -11.08
CA ASP A 234 21.11 -16.53 -12.19
C ASP A 234 19.60 -16.52 -12.40
N GLU A 235 18.93 -17.62 -12.11
CA GLU A 235 17.48 -17.78 -12.18
C GLU A 235 16.73 -16.97 -11.12
N ALA A 236 17.43 -16.42 -10.12
CA ALA A 236 16.86 -15.53 -9.13
C ALA A 236 16.63 -14.09 -9.63
N VAL A 237 17.16 -13.74 -10.80
CA VAL A 237 16.91 -12.43 -11.41
C VAL A 237 15.44 -12.33 -11.79
N LEU A 238 14.74 -11.35 -11.22
CA LEU A 238 13.36 -11.07 -11.56
C LEU A 238 13.30 -10.13 -12.78
N GLY A 239 12.89 -10.67 -13.91
CA GLY A 239 12.90 -9.98 -15.20
C GLY A 239 14.31 -9.88 -15.79
N ALA A 240 14.73 -8.69 -16.21
CA ALA A 240 16.03 -8.45 -16.86
C ALA A 240 17.00 -7.68 -15.96
N VAL A 241 18.29 -7.95 -16.14
CA VAL A 241 19.38 -7.22 -15.49
C VAL A 241 19.31 -5.74 -15.86
N ASP A 242 19.57 -4.85 -14.91
CA ASP A 242 19.55 -3.39 -15.02
C ASP A 242 18.15 -2.74 -15.23
N GLU A 243 17.08 -3.53 -15.28
CA GLU A 243 15.71 -3.04 -15.48
C GLU A 243 14.90 -2.89 -14.17
N GLY A 244 15.52 -3.08 -13.01
CA GLY A 244 14.84 -3.06 -11.71
C GLY A 244 14.07 -1.79 -11.42
N PHE A 245 14.53 -0.61 -11.89
CA PHE A 245 13.78 0.65 -11.72
C PHE A 245 12.50 0.70 -12.55
N ALA A 246 12.48 0.12 -13.75
CA ALA A 246 11.28 -0.01 -14.56
C ALA A 246 10.26 -0.91 -13.86
N TYR A 247 10.70 -2.06 -13.35
CA TYR A 247 9.86 -2.99 -12.61
C TYR A 247 9.36 -2.42 -11.27
N ALA A 248 10.16 -1.58 -10.61
CA ALA A 248 9.70 -0.85 -9.43
C ALA A 248 8.49 0.05 -9.77
N GLN A 249 8.43 0.65 -10.96
CA GLN A 249 7.25 1.44 -11.37
C GLN A 249 6.05 0.56 -11.71
N VAL A 250 6.24 -0.64 -12.28
CA VAL A 250 5.17 -1.63 -12.46
C VAL A 250 4.50 -1.94 -11.12
N ARG A 251 5.29 -2.11 -10.05
CA ARG A 251 4.79 -2.35 -8.69
C ARG A 251 4.14 -1.13 -8.06
N LEU A 252 4.84 0.01 -8.08
CA LEU A 252 4.49 1.19 -7.28
C LEU A 252 3.29 1.97 -7.85
N GLY A 253 3.05 1.93 -9.16
CA GLY A 253 1.92 2.60 -9.77
C GLY A 253 0.59 2.14 -9.17
N PRO A 254 0.22 0.86 -9.34
CA PRO A 254 -0.98 0.26 -8.74
C PRO A 254 -0.98 0.30 -7.20
N ALA A 255 0.16 0.00 -6.55
CA ALA A 255 0.25 -0.03 -5.09
C ALA A 255 -0.14 1.30 -4.42
N ARG A 256 0.19 2.44 -5.05
CA ARG A 256 -0.25 3.76 -4.56
C ARG A 256 -1.77 3.87 -4.51
N MET A 257 -2.46 3.36 -5.53
CA MET A 257 -3.93 3.41 -5.60
C MET A 257 -4.56 2.46 -4.58
N THR A 258 -4.05 1.25 -4.44
CA THR A 258 -4.54 0.29 -3.45
C THR A 258 -4.31 0.79 -2.01
N HIS A 259 -3.26 1.56 -1.75
CA HIS A 259 -3.11 2.28 -0.49
C HIS A 259 -4.18 3.36 -0.30
N VAL A 260 -4.49 4.17 -1.34
CA VAL A 260 -5.58 5.17 -1.24
C VAL A 260 -6.90 4.47 -0.92
N MET A 261 -7.22 3.35 -1.59
CA MET A 261 -8.43 2.57 -1.35
C MET A 261 -8.56 2.16 0.13
N ARG A 262 -7.55 1.46 0.65
CA ARG A 262 -7.57 0.93 2.02
C ARG A 262 -7.63 2.03 3.08
N TRP A 263 -6.80 3.08 2.94
CA TRP A 263 -6.79 4.17 3.91
C TRP A 263 -8.01 5.08 3.82
N LEU A 264 -8.65 5.16 2.65
CA LEU A 264 -9.95 5.83 2.53
C LEU A 264 -11.01 5.09 3.36
N GLY A 265 -11.03 3.75 3.33
CA GLY A 265 -11.89 2.96 4.19
C GLY A 265 -11.69 3.25 5.68
N ALA A 266 -10.43 3.33 6.13
CA ALA A 266 -10.10 3.70 7.50
C ALA A 266 -10.56 5.14 7.85
N ALA A 267 -10.43 6.07 6.91
CA ALA A 267 -10.92 7.45 7.09
C ALA A 267 -12.45 7.51 7.14
N CYS A 268 -13.16 6.73 6.32
CA CYS A 268 -14.62 6.60 6.37
C CYS A 268 -15.07 6.07 7.74
N ARG A 269 -14.39 5.04 8.29
CA ARG A 269 -14.69 4.59 9.67
C ARG A 269 -14.51 5.70 10.70
N GLY A 270 -13.41 6.46 10.59
CA GLY A 270 -13.18 7.60 11.48
C GLY A 270 -14.28 8.63 11.37
N HIS A 271 -14.75 8.92 10.16
CA HIS A 271 -15.86 9.83 9.90
C HIS A 271 -17.17 9.32 10.50
N ASP A 272 -17.53 8.05 10.22
CA ASP A 272 -18.78 7.45 10.70
C ASP A 272 -18.86 7.45 12.22
N VAL A 273 -17.79 7.05 12.91
CA VAL A 273 -17.69 7.10 14.39
C VAL A 273 -17.87 8.52 14.92
N ALA A 274 -17.27 9.52 14.26
CA ALA A 274 -17.42 10.89 14.69
C ALA A 274 -18.83 11.44 14.44
N VAL A 275 -19.45 11.13 13.31
CA VAL A 275 -20.84 11.52 13.00
C VAL A 275 -21.80 10.90 14.02
N GLU A 276 -21.65 9.61 14.31
CA GLU A 276 -22.47 8.94 15.32
C GLU A 276 -22.31 9.55 16.72
N TYR A 277 -21.08 9.89 17.09
CA TYR A 277 -20.78 10.54 18.36
C TYR A 277 -21.46 11.91 18.47
N VAL A 278 -21.27 12.81 17.48
CA VAL A 278 -21.82 14.16 17.55
C VAL A 278 -23.34 14.21 17.41
N ALA A 279 -23.94 13.19 16.77
CA ALA A 279 -25.39 13.04 16.67
C ALA A 279 -26.07 12.73 18.02
N ARG A 280 -25.30 12.19 18.99
CA ARG A 280 -25.82 11.79 20.31
C ARG A 280 -25.32 12.68 21.45
N ARG A 281 -24.10 13.19 21.36
CA ARG A 281 -23.46 13.99 22.41
C ARG A 281 -24.07 15.36 22.51
N GLU A 282 -24.55 15.70 23.72
CA GLU A 282 -25.09 17.02 24.06
C GLU A 282 -24.03 17.89 24.72
N GLY A 283 -24.07 19.20 24.43
CA GLY A 283 -23.24 20.25 24.99
C GLY A 283 -23.71 21.60 24.50
N PHE A 284 -23.47 22.66 25.28
CA PHE A 284 -23.88 24.04 24.93
C PHE A 284 -25.37 24.18 24.63
N GLY A 285 -26.22 23.37 25.26
CA GLY A 285 -27.68 23.43 25.13
C GLY A 285 -28.24 22.78 23.87
N SER A 286 -27.44 22.07 23.09
CA SER A 286 -27.87 21.32 21.88
C SER A 286 -27.04 20.06 21.71
N ARG A 287 -27.35 19.22 20.68
CA ARG A 287 -26.45 18.18 20.24
C ARG A 287 -25.25 18.82 19.54
N LEU A 288 -24.07 18.20 19.64
CA LEU A 288 -22.88 18.73 18.99
C LEU A 288 -23.06 18.82 17.48
N GLY A 289 -23.78 17.85 16.87
CA GLY A 289 -24.10 17.84 15.44
C GLY A 289 -24.96 19.02 14.94
N ASP A 290 -25.61 19.75 15.87
CA ASP A 290 -26.40 20.93 15.53
C ASP A 290 -25.56 22.22 15.51
N LEU A 291 -24.29 22.17 15.96
CA LEU A 291 -23.39 23.30 15.98
C LEU A 291 -22.75 23.54 14.61
N GLY A 292 -22.80 24.76 14.10
CA GLY A 292 -22.33 25.10 12.75
C GLY A 292 -20.87 24.74 12.47
N MET A 293 -19.97 24.81 13.46
CA MET A 293 -18.57 24.41 13.30
C MET A 293 -18.41 22.90 13.13
N ILE A 294 -19.23 22.10 13.80
CA ILE A 294 -19.27 20.64 13.64
C ILE A 294 -19.83 20.27 12.26
N GLN A 295 -20.95 20.89 11.87
CA GLN A 295 -21.58 20.68 10.54
C GLN A 295 -20.61 21.00 9.41
N LYS A 296 -19.80 22.06 9.56
CA LYS A 296 -18.71 22.37 8.61
C LYS A 296 -17.70 21.23 8.51
N MET A 297 -17.23 20.68 9.64
CA MET A 297 -16.26 19.58 9.63
C MET A 297 -16.82 18.31 9.02
N VAL A 298 -18.09 17.97 9.26
CA VAL A 298 -18.80 16.86 8.62
C VAL A 298 -18.84 17.07 7.10
N ALA A 299 -19.29 18.24 6.65
CA ALA A 299 -19.36 18.57 5.22
C ALA A 299 -17.98 18.54 4.54
N ASP A 300 -16.94 19.07 5.18
CA ASP A 300 -15.58 19.05 4.68
C ASP A 300 -15.04 17.61 4.55
N ASN A 301 -15.42 16.69 5.45
CA ASN A 301 -15.06 15.28 5.37
C ASN A 301 -15.75 14.61 4.17
N GLU A 302 -17.04 14.81 3.99
CA GLU A 302 -17.79 14.29 2.83
C GLU A 302 -17.21 14.78 1.49
N ILE A 303 -16.84 16.06 1.42
CA ILE A 303 -16.18 16.62 0.23
C ILE A 303 -14.83 15.94 -0.04
N ASP A 304 -14.00 15.78 0.98
CA ASP A 304 -12.69 15.12 0.85
C ASP A 304 -12.83 13.63 0.45
N ILE A 305 -13.84 12.92 0.99
CA ILE A 305 -14.15 11.52 0.63
C ILE A 305 -14.57 11.44 -0.84
N ALA A 306 -15.54 12.25 -1.26
CA ALA A 306 -16.05 12.26 -2.62
C ALA A 306 -14.97 12.62 -3.65
N ALA A 307 -14.16 13.65 -3.36
CA ALA A 307 -13.06 14.06 -4.22
C ALA A 307 -11.97 12.97 -4.31
N THR A 308 -11.64 12.29 -3.20
CA THR A 308 -10.67 11.19 -3.20
C THR A 308 -11.16 10.03 -4.04
N ARG A 309 -12.44 9.62 -3.92
CA ARG A 309 -13.03 8.56 -4.75
C ARG A 309 -13.00 8.93 -6.24
N ALA A 310 -13.36 10.15 -6.61
CA ALA A 310 -13.36 10.60 -8.00
C ALA A 310 -11.95 10.56 -8.62
N LEU A 311 -10.92 11.02 -7.90
CA LEU A 311 -9.53 10.98 -8.36
C LEU A 311 -9.01 9.56 -8.46
N LEU A 312 -9.38 8.71 -7.51
CA LEU A 312 -9.03 7.29 -7.49
C LEU A 312 -9.66 6.55 -8.67
N THR A 313 -10.97 6.72 -8.92
CA THR A 313 -11.69 6.13 -10.05
C THR A 313 -11.01 6.46 -11.38
N ARG A 314 -10.65 7.73 -11.58
CA ARG A 314 -9.92 8.15 -12.79
C ARG A 314 -8.57 7.45 -12.92
N ALA A 315 -7.80 7.38 -11.83
CA ALA A 315 -6.48 6.76 -11.86
C ALA A 315 -6.57 5.25 -12.12
N CYS A 316 -7.54 4.56 -11.51
CA CYS A 316 -7.79 3.13 -11.73
C CYS A 316 -8.18 2.86 -13.18
N TRP A 317 -9.12 3.62 -13.74
CA TRP A 317 -9.52 3.49 -15.13
C TRP A 317 -8.34 3.68 -16.11
N GLU A 318 -7.48 4.70 -15.89
CA GLU A 318 -6.31 4.89 -16.74
C GLU A 318 -5.33 3.70 -16.69
N LEU A 319 -5.17 3.07 -15.50
CA LEU A 319 -4.34 1.87 -15.34
C LEU A 319 -4.97 0.65 -16.03
N ASP A 320 -6.27 0.45 -15.91
CA ASP A 320 -7.00 -0.66 -16.55
C ASP A 320 -6.97 -0.54 -18.08
N GLU A 321 -6.95 0.68 -18.63
CA GLU A 321 -6.75 0.96 -20.05
C GLU A 321 -5.30 0.79 -20.53
N GLY A 322 -4.40 0.30 -19.67
CA GLY A 322 -2.97 0.12 -20.01
C GLY A 322 -2.22 1.43 -20.23
N ARG A 323 -2.75 2.57 -19.77
CA ARG A 323 -2.07 3.87 -19.84
C ARG A 323 -1.01 3.96 -18.75
N SER A 324 -0.04 4.85 -18.93
CA SER A 324 1.02 5.03 -17.91
C SER A 324 0.48 5.48 -16.54
N GLY A 325 -0.69 6.17 -16.52
CA GLY A 325 -1.34 6.66 -15.31
C GLY A 325 -0.47 7.56 -14.42
N SER A 326 0.72 7.97 -14.87
CA SER A 326 1.72 8.64 -14.02
C SER A 326 1.26 9.97 -13.42
N ASP A 327 0.44 10.74 -14.16
CA ASP A 327 -0.10 12.00 -13.67
C ASP A 327 -1.27 11.76 -12.73
N SER A 328 -2.24 10.90 -13.14
CA SER A 328 -3.45 10.60 -12.37
C SER A 328 -3.13 9.90 -11.05
N THR A 329 -2.22 8.91 -11.05
CA THR A 329 -1.78 8.25 -9.81
C THR A 329 -1.01 9.19 -8.88
N SER A 330 -0.19 10.11 -9.40
CA SER A 330 0.48 11.13 -8.59
C SER A 330 -0.52 12.13 -7.98
N ILE A 331 -1.53 12.54 -8.74
CA ILE A 331 -2.60 13.43 -8.26
C ILE A 331 -3.43 12.74 -7.18
N ALA A 332 -3.91 11.52 -7.47
CA ALA A 332 -4.75 10.76 -6.55
C ALA A 332 -4.00 10.44 -5.24
N LYS A 333 -2.71 10.04 -5.31
CA LYS A 333 -1.90 9.76 -4.13
C LYS A 333 -1.62 11.03 -3.32
N ALA A 334 -1.20 12.13 -3.95
CA ALA A 334 -0.88 13.37 -3.24
C ALA A 334 -2.11 13.99 -2.59
N PHE A 335 -3.26 14.01 -3.29
CA PHE A 335 -4.51 14.51 -2.72
C PHE A 335 -5.05 13.56 -1.65
N GLY A 336 -5.19 12.27 -1.99
CA GLY A 336 -5.82 11.26 -1.13
C GLY A 336 -5.09 11.08 0.20
N SER A 337 -3.75 11.00 0.20
CA SER A 337 -3.00 10.85 1.46
C SER A 337 -3.19 12.05 2.41
N GLU A 338 -3.29 13.26 1.88
CA GLU A 338 -3.56 14.47 2.67
C GLU A 338 -5.04 14.53 3.12
N ALA A 339 -5.99 14.19 2.23
CA ALA A 339 -7.42 14.18 2.53
C ALA A 339 -7.74 13.14 3.63
N ILE A 340 -7.26 11.91 3.47
CA ILE A 340 -7.42 10.82 4.45
C ILE A 340 -6.96 11.27 5.85
N PHE A 341 -5.79 11.90 5.93
CA PHE A 341 -5.29 12.40 7.21
C PHE A 341 -6.19 13.51 7.77
N ARG A 342 -6.62 14.49 6.94
CA ARG A 342 -7.53 15.57 7.37
C ARG A 342 -8.88 15.06 7.85
N ILE A 343 -9.45 14.02 7.19
CA ILE A 343 -10.72 13.41 7.58
C ILE A 343 -10.60 12.85 9.01
N VAL A 344 -9.55 12.06 9.27
CA VAL A 344 -9.34 11.45 10.59
C VAL A 344 -9.06 12.54 11.65
N ASP A 345 -8.25 13.55 11.33
CA ASP A 345 -7.93 14.66 12.23
C ASP A 345 -9.19 15.47 12.62
N ARG A 346 -10.05 15.83 11.65
CA ARG A 346 -11.34 16.48 11.94
C ARG A 346 -12.27 15.57 12.75
N SER A 347 -12.26 14.27 12.49
CA SER A 347 -13.05 13.29 13.24
C SER A 347 -12.64 13.25 14.73
N ILE A 348 -11.34 13.28 15.00
CA ILE A 348 -10.80 13.45 16.36
C ILE A 348 -11.29 14.77 16.96
N GLN A 349 -11.16 15.86 16.22
CA GLN A 349 -11.54 17.19 16.70
C GLN A 349 -13.03 17.28 17.05
N MET A 350 -13.91 16.69 16.23
CA MET A 350 -15.35 16.64 16.50
C MET A 350 -15.70 15.88 17.79
N CYS A 351 -14.93 14.84 18.13
CA CYS A 351 -15.13 14.03 19.32
C CYS A 351 -14.46 14.61 20.59
N GLY A 352 -13.63 15.65 20.45
CA GLY A 352 -12.95 16.29 21.58
C GLY A 352 -12.09 15.30 22.39
N GLY A 353 -12.20 15.30 23.71
CA GLY A 353 -11.44 14.40 24.60
C GLY A 353 -11.62 12.91 24.26
N MET A 354 -12.81 12.49 23.84
CA MET A 354 -13.06 11.12 23.39
C MET A 354 -12.29 10.77 22.12
N GLY A 355 -12.11 11.73 21.22
CA GLY A 355 -11.36 11.53 19.97
C GLY A 355 -9.87 11.24 20.17
N VAL A 356 -9.27 11.74 21.25
CA VAL A 356 -7.85 11.50 21.59
C VAL A 356 -7.66 10.37 22.59
N SER A 357 -8.75 9.80 23.14
CA SER A 357 -8.70 8.66 24.05
C SER A 357 -8.60 7.32 23.31
N GLY A 358 -8.39 6.25 24.08
CA GLY A 358 -8.44 4.87 23.56
C GLY A 358 -9.88 4.32 23.41
N ASP A 359 -10.90 5.04 23.88
CA ASP A 359 -12.29 4.58 23.89
C ASP A 359 -12.96 4.62 22.52
N LEU A 360 -12.45 5.48 21.62
CA LEU A 360 -12.82 5.52 20.21
C LEU A 360 -11.61 5.11 19.34
N PRO A 361 -11.85 4.55 18.13
CA PRO A 361 -10.75 4.11 17.27
C PRO A 361 -9.94 5.26 16.66
N LEU A 362 -10.35 6.52 16.84
CA LEU A 362 -9.86 7.68 16.10
C LEU A 362 -8.36 7.95 16.33
N ALA A 363 -7.88 7.86 17.58
CA ALA A 363 -6.48 8.08 17.90
C ALA A 363 -5.57 7.01 17.26
N ARG A 364 -6.01 5.73 17.23
CA ARG A 364 -5.26 4.66 16.54
C ARG A 364 -5.30 4.83 15.02
N LEU A 365 -6.47 5.17 14.43
CA LEU A 365 -6.59 5.45 13.00
C LEU A 365 -5.66 6.58 12.57
N SER A 366 -5.55 7.65 13.35
CA SER A 366 -4.64 8.77 13.05
C SER A 366 -3.17 8.34 12.97
N ARG A 367 -2.71 7.45 13.87
CA ARG A 367 -1.35 6.89 13.82
C ARG A 367 -1.12 6.05 12.58
N GLU A 368 -2.09 5.22 12.22
CA GLU A 368 -2.01 4.30 11.09
C GLU A 368 -2.03 5.02 9.72
N VAL A 369 -2.87 6.04 9.54
CA VAL A 369 -2.96 6.76 8.27
C VAL A 369 -1.83 7.78 8.06
N ARG A 370 -1.17 8.27 9.14
CA ARG A 370 -0.15 9.32 9.04
C ARG A 370 1.06 8.95 8.18
N PRO A 371 1.63 7.72 8.27
CA PRO A 371 2.77 7.31 7.45
C PRO A 371 2.47 7.31 5.96
N PHE A 372 1.21 7.15 5.53
CA PHE A 372 0.86 7.14 4.10
C PHE A 372 1.22 8.45 3.38
N ARG A 373 1.35 9.56 4.05
CA ARG A 373 1.86 10.81 3.47
C ARG A 373 3.35 10.72 3.11
N VAL A 374 4.08 9.72 3.62
CA VAL A 374 5.53 9.57 3.50
C VAL A 374 5.92 8.44 2.56
N TYR A 375 5.39 7.23 2.74
CA TYR A 375 5.80 6.08 1.95
C TYR A 375 5.19 6.06 0.54
N ASP A 376 5.72 5.21 -0.34
CA ASP A 376 5.43 5.11 -1.78
C ASP A 376 5.56 6.45 -2.53
N GLY A 377 6.49 7.26 -2.05
CA GLY A 377 6.74 8.63 -2.46
C GLY A 377 6.00 9.63 -1.57
N PRO A 378 6.73 10.50 -0.85
CA PRO A 378 6.13 11.60 -0.09
C PRO A 378 5.25 12.50 -0.96
N SER A 379 4.25 13.14 -0.34
CA SER A 379 3.37 14.11 -1.02
C SER A 379 4.15 15.16 -1.81
N GLU A 380 5.31 15.57 -1.32
CA GLU A 380 6.21 16.55 -1.95
C GLU A 380 6.85 15.99 -3.23
N VAL A 381 7.27 14.72 -3.22
CA VAL A 381 7.86 14.06 -4.40
C VAL A 381 6.82 13.95 -5.52
N HIS A 382 5.58 13.59 -5.22
CA HIS A 382 4.50 13.55 -6.20
C HIS A 382 4.19 14.91 -6.79
N ARG A 383 4.11 15.97 -5.95
CA ARG A 383 3.91 17.35 -6.40
C ARG A 383 5.06 17.83 -7.27
N TRP A 384 6.30 17.58 -6.84
CA TRP A 384 7.49 17.94 -7.62
C TRP A 384 7.53 17.22 -8.97
N ALA A 385 7.30 15.91 -9.01
CA ALA A 385 7.29 15.12 -10.23
C ALA A 385 6.19 15.59 -11.21
N LEU A 386 4.99 15.86 -10.71
CA LEU A 386 3.87 16.39 -11.49
C LEU A 386 4.23 17.77 -12.10
N ALA A 387 4.69 18.70 -11.27
CA ALA A 387 5.09 20.03 -11.71
C ALA A 387 6.20 19.98 -12.78
N LYS A 388 7.22 19.12 -12.57
CA LYS A 388 8.32 18.91 -13.53
C LYS A 388 7.82 18.43 -14.90
N ARG A 389 6.83 17.50 -14.92
CA ARG A 389 6.23 17.02 -16.17
C ARG A 389 5.44 18.13 -16.89
N VAL A 390 4.61 18.88 -16.16
CA VAL A 390 3.80 19.99 -16.71
C VAL A 390 4.70 21.08 -17.31
N VAL A 391 5.68 21.56 -16.53
CA VAL A 391 6.64 22.58 -17.01
C VAL A 391 7.51 22.03 -18.15
N GLY A 392 7.89 20.76 -18.10
CA GLY A 392 8.65 20.10 -19.16
C GLY A 392 7.89 20.03 -20.50
N LYS A 393 6.57 19.80 -20.46
CA LYS A 393 5.72 19.87 -21.67
C LYS A 393 5.71 21.28 -22.26
N ALA A 394 5.50 22.30 -21.44
CA ALA A 394 5.50 23.71 -21.88
C ALA A 394 6.86 24.13 -22.50
N LYS A 395 7.97 23.73 -21.87
CA LYS A 395 9.32 24.03 -22.41
C LYS A 395 9.59 23.35 -23.75
N ARG A 396 9.04 22.15 -24.00
CA ARG A 396 9.15 21.47 -25.30
C ARG A 396 8.36 22.21 -26.37
N ALA A 397 7.08 22.54 -26.08
CA ALA A 397 6.23 23.30 -27.01
C ALA A 397 6.89 24.63 -27.43
N ALA A 398 7.40 25.43 -26.46
CA ALA A 398 8.07 26.69 -26.75
C ALA A 398 9.35 26.54 -27.60
N ARG A 399 10.05 25.39 -27.49
CA ARG A 399 11.22 25.10 -28.34
C ARG A 399 10.85 24.71 -29.77
N GLU A 400 9.70 24.08 -29.95
CA GLU A 400 9.16 23.70 -31.26
C GLU A 400 8.66 24.94 -32.02
N GLU A 401 7.94 25.83 -31.33
CA GLU A 401 7.48 27.13 -31.88
C GLU A 401 8.65 28.06 -32.24
N GLY A 402 9.73 28.09 -31.48
CA GLY A 402 10.93 28.91 -31.77
C GLY A 402 11.85 28.33 -32.86
N LYS A 403 11.52 27.15 -33.43
CA LYS A 403 12.21 26.54 -34.57
C LYS A 403 11.45 26.67 -35.88
N SER A 404 10.23 27.16 -35.86
CA SER A 404 9.39 27.50 -37.01
C SER A 404 9.55 29.02 -37.34
#